data_cccec1f7d4115227475e3cfbb8b41cc2
#
_entry.id   cccec1f7d4115227475e3cfbb8b41cc2
#
_cell.length_a   1.000
_cell.length_b   1.000
_cell.length_c   1.000
_cell.angle_alpha   90.00
_cell.angle_beta   90.00
_cell.angle_gamma   90.00
#
_symmetry.space_group_name_H-M   'P 1'
#
loop_
_entity.id
_entity.type
_entity.pdbx_description
1 polymer ?
#
loop_
_entity_poly.entity_id
_entity_poly.type
_entity_poly.pdbx_seq_one_letter_code
_entity_poly.pdbx_strand_id
1 'polypeptide(L)'
;GIVHRKDLAQTTAHHLPKWLRYTLWIVIELALMATDLAEVIGSGIALHLLFGWPLLFSILITIFDVFLLLGLMHLGFRKIEAIVSTLILTILAIFGYLVFLSKPDIGGIFAGFLPQKEVLGIGLPKGNEALTLALGIIGATVMPHNLYLHSSISQTRKVDYKDPADIKRAVRFMTWDSNIELSLAFVVNSLLLILGAALFFGHGDKIGAFSSMYNALKDNHIAGAIASPFLCTLFAIALLASGQNSTITGTLTGQIVMEGFLRFRLPQWVVRLMTRIIALLPVIIVAILFGDQEHVLDDLLVYSQVFLSAA
;
A
#
# COMPACT_ATOMS: atom_id res chain seq x y z
N GLY A 1 -5.89 12.12 18.44
CA GLY A 1 -4.77 11.66 19.27
C GLY A 1 -4.41 12.68 20.33
N ILE A 2 -3.80 13.81 19.96
CA ILE A 2 -3.20 14.78 20.92
C ILE A 2 -4.23 15.35 21.89
N VAL A 3 -5.31 15.95 21.42
CA VAL A 3 -6.27 16.68 22.28
C VAL A 3 -7.02 15.75 23.23
N HIS A 4 -7.51 14.61 22.74
CA HIS A 4 -8.30 13.66 23.52
C HIS A 4 -7.48 12.61 24.28
N ARG A 5 -6.18 12.55 24.07
CA ARG A 5 -5.27 11.53 24.64
C ARG A 5 -5.76 10.09 24.40
N LYS A 6 -6.50 9.88 23.34
CA LYS A 6 -7.01 8.59 22.87
C LYS A 6 -6.84 8.52 21.37
N ASP A 7 -6.48 7.36 20.86
CA ASP A 7 -6.47 7.14 19.42
C ASP A 7 -7.89 7.08 18.84
N LEU A 8 -7.98 7.02 17.53
CA LEU A 8 -9.27 7.01 16.84
C LEU A 8 -10.07 5.75 17.18
N ALA A 9 -9.44 4.58 17.30
CA ALA A 9 -10.11 3.32 17.62
C ALA A 9 -10.72 3.38 19.03
N GLN A 10 -9.95 3.85 20.02
CA GLN A 10 -10.41 4.02 21.40
C GLN A 10 -11.55 5.04 21.50
N THR A 11 -11.42 6.16 20.76
CA THR A 11 -12.44 7.23 20.78
C THR A 11 -13.73 6.74 20.13
N THR A 12 -13.63 6.09 18.99
CA THR A 12 -14.78 5.51 18.27
C THR A 12 -15.46 4.44 19.12
N ALA A 13 -14.69 3.52 19.71
CA ALA A 13 -15.22 2.45 20.56
C ALA A 13 -15.90 2.98 21.84
N HIS A 14 -15.52 4.16 22.32
CA HIS A 14 -16.12 4.78 23.51
C HIS A 14 -17.48 5.44 23.22
N HIS A 15 -17.65 6.03 22.02
CA HIS A 15 -18.85 6.81 21.69
C HIS A 15 -19.94 6.00 20.98
N LEU A 16 -19.59 4.83 20.42
CA LEU A 16 -20.52 4.02 19.67
C LEU A 16 -21.19 2.92 20.50
N PRO A 17 -22.44 2.54 20.17
CA PRO A 17 -23.09 1.39 20.75
C PRO A 17 -22.34 0.09 20.37
N LYS A 18 -22.47 -0.93 21.21
CA LYS A 18 -21.69 -2.19 21.09
C LYS A 18 -21.81 -2.81 19.68
N TRP A 19 -23.04 -2.86 19.12
CA TRP A 19 -23.25 -3.49 17.81
C TRP A 19 -22.48 -2.75 16.69
N LEU A 20 -22.52 -1.42 16.67
CA LEU A 20 -21.83 -0.62 15.64
C LEU A 20 -20.31 -0.68 15.83
N ARG A 21 -19.85 -0.75 17.09
CA ARG A 21 -18.43 -0.93 17.40
C ARG A 21 -17.88 -2.24 16.84
N TYR A 22 -18.61 -3.36 17.01
CA TYR A 22 -18.18 -4.64 16.46
C TYR A 22 -18.29 -4.68 14.95
N THR A 23 -19.32 -4.09 14.35
CA THR A 23 -19.46 -4.00 12.89
C THR A 23 -18.29 -3.23 12.27
N LEU A 24 -17.95 -2.06 12.81
CA LEU A 24 -16.80 -1.29 12.33
C LEU A 24 -15.48 -2.04 12.53
N TRP A 25 -15.31 -2.70 13.65
CA TRP A 25 -14.13 -3.53 13.87
C TRP A 25 -14.00 -4.62 12.80
N ILE A 26 -15.07 -5.34 12.49
CA ILE A 26 -15.07 -6.37 11.43
C ILE A 26 -14.73 -5.77 10.07
N VAL A 27 -15.32 -4.63 9.70
CA VAL A 27 -15.04 -3.95 8.42
C VAL A 27 -13.54 -3.57 8.34
N ILE A 28 -12.97 -3.00 9.42
CA ILE A 28 -11.58 -2.61 9.44
C ILE A 28 -10.65 -3.84 9.39
N GLU A 29 -10.98 -4.93 10.09
CA GLU A 29 -10.21 -6.18 10.03
C GLU A 29 -10.23 -6.78 8.61
N LEU A 30 -11.39 -6.78 7.95
CA LEU A 30 -11.48 -7.21 6.56
C LEU A 30 -10.68 -6.32 5.62
N ALA A 31 -10.65 -5.00 5.87
CA ALA A 31 -9.82 -4.07 5.12
C ALA A 31 -8.32 -4.35 5.34
N LEU A 32 -7.89 -4.66 6.58
CA LEU A 32 -6.53 -5.06 6.89
C LEU A 32 -6.15 -6.37 6.18
N MET A 33 -7.05 -7.36 6.17
CA MET A 33 -6.83 -8.62 5.45
C MET A 33 -6.70 -8.40 3.94
N ALA A 34 -7.50 -7.51 3.35
CA ALA A 34 -7.38 -7.16 1.93
C ALA A 34 -6.05 -6.47 1.62
N THR A 35 -5.55 -5.63 2.53
CA THR A 35 -4.22 -5.02 2.43
C THR A 35 -3.11 -6.07 2.53
N ASP A 36 -3.20 -6.98 3.53
CA ASP A 36 -2.24 -8.06 3.70
C ASP A 36 -2.17 -8.98 2.46
N LEU A 37 -3.31 -9.24 1.82
CA LEU A 37 -3.38 -10.00 0.57
C LEU A 37 -2.59 -9.29 -0.55
N ALA A 38 -2.78 -7.99 -0.71
CA ALA A 38 -2.04 -7.20 -1.70
C ALA A 38 -0.53 -7.20 -1.43
N GLU A 39 -0.12 -7.12 -0.15
CA GLU A 39 1.29 -7.20 0.26
C GLU A 39 1.91 -8.55 -0.07
N VAL A 40 1.19 -9.64 0.19
CA VAL A 40 1.63 -11.01 -0.11
C VAL A 40 1.87 -11.19 -1.60
N ILE A 41 0.89 -10.77 -2.43
CA ILE A 41 1.00 -10.85 -3.88
C ILE A 41 2.16 -9.98 -4.38
N GLY A 42 2.19 -8.70 -4.00
CA GLY A 42 3.20 -7.74 -4.46
C GLY A 42 4.62 -8.14 -4.07
N SER A 43 4.84 -8.55 -2.81
CA SER A 43 6.14 -9.02 -2.33
C SER A 43 6.55 -10.35 -2.97
N GLY A 44 5.59 -11.26 -3.16
CA GLY A 44 5.84 -12.54 -3.85
C GLY A 44 6.25 -12.35 -5.29
N ILE A 45 5.56 -11.49 -6.03
CA ILE A 45 5.92 -11.14 -7.42
C ILE A 45 7.30 -10.45 -7.45
N ALA A 46 7.59 -9.53 -6.53
CA ALA A 46 8.89 -8.88 -6.45
C ALA A 46 10.03 -9.88 -6.25
N LEU A 47 9.86 -10.87 -5.35
CA LEU A 47 10.84 -11.93 -5.14
C LEU A 47 10.98 -12.86 -6.36
N HIS A 48 9.86 -13.20 -7.01
CA HIS A 48 9.87 -13.95 -8.26
C HIS A 48 10.69 -13.23 -9.35
N LEU A 49 10.46 -11.93 -9.54
CA LEU A 49 11.15 -11.11 -10.53
C LEU A 49 12.64 -10.92 -10.23
N LEU A 50 13.01 -10.80 -8.94
CA LEU A 50 14.40 -10.58 -8.52
C LEU A 50 15.25 -11.85 -8.61
N PHE A 51 14.71 -12.98 -8.16
CA PHE A 51 15.47 -14.22 -7.97
C PHE A 51 15.11 -15.32 -8.97
N GLY A 52 14.04 -15.14 -9.76
CA GLY A 52 13.58 -16.15 -10.70
C GLY A 52 12.97 -17.39 -10.01
N TRP A 53 12.59 -17.29 -8.75
CA TRP A 53 11.98 -18.41 -8.01
C TRP A 53 10.55 -18.67 -8.50
N PRO A 54 10.02 -19.90 -8.38
CA PRO A 54 8.61 -20.16 -8.67
C PRO A 54 7.71 -19.20 -7.88
N LEU A 55 6.66 -18.67 -8.53
CA LEU A 55 5.80 -17.64 -7.93
C LEU A 55 5.18 -18.09 -6.61
N LEU A 56 4.65 -19.32 -6.56
CA LEU A 56 4.09 -19.88 -5.33
C LEU A 56 5.13 -19.96 -4.20
N PHE A 57 6.36 -20.37 -4.51
CA PHE A 57 7.45 -20.39 -3.52
C PHE A 57 7.79 -18.99 -3.03
N SER A 58 7.86 -18.02 -3.92
CA SER A 58 8.11 -16.62 -3.60
C SER A 58 7.01 -16.04 -2.70
N ILE A 59 5.76 -16.39 -2.95
CA ILE A 59 4.61 -16.02 -2.12
C ILE A 59 4.71 -16.66 -0.73
N LEU A 60 4.99 -17.95 -0.65
CA LEU A 60 5.08 -18.67 0.62
C LEU A 60 6.23 -18.14 1.50
N ILE A 61 7.35 -17.75 0.90
CA ILE A 61 8.48 -17.22 1.65
C ILE A 61 8.16 -15.88 2.32
N THR A 62 7.15 -15.13 1.84
CA THR A 62 6.71 -13.88 2.48
C THR A 62 6.17 -14.08 3.90
N ILE A 63 5.83 -15.31 4.30
CA ILE A 63 5.45 -15.61 5.70
C ILE A 63 6.60 -15.24 6.65
N PHE A 64 7.84 -15.39 6.21
CA PHE A 64 9.02 -15.12 7.01
C PHE A 64 9.25 -13.62 7.28
N ASP A 65 8.49 -12.71 6.66
CA ASP A 65 8.53 -11.28 6.97
C ASP A 65 8.12 -11.00 8.44
N VAL A 66 7.36 -11.93 9.06
CA VAL A 66 7.06 -11.88 10.50
C VAL A 66 8.34 -11.85 11.34
N PHE A 67 9.37 -12.63 10.96
CA PHE A 67 10.64 -12.63 11.68
C PHE A 67 11.42 -11.33 11.47
N LEU A 68 11.34 -10.75 10.27
CA LEU A 68 11.91 -9.44 9.99
C LEU A 68 11.25 -8.38 10.87
N LEU A 69 9.92 -8.39 10.97
CA LEU A 69 9.18 -7.48 11.85
C LEU A 69 9.58 -7.66 13.31
N LEU A 70 9.69 -8.90 13.81
CA LEU A 70 10.15 -9.18 15.17
C LEU A 70 11.53 -8.59 15.43
N GLY A 71 12.45 -8.73 14.48
CA GLY A 71 13.79 -8.10 14.55
C GLY A 71 13.69 -6.57 14.62
N LEU A 72 12.83 -5.96 13.80
CA LEU A 72 12.62 -4.51 13.79
C LEU A 72 12.03 -3.98 15.10
N MET A 73 11.11 -4.73 15.72
CA MET A 73 10.50 -4.32 16.98
C MET A 73 11.52 -4.16 18.13
N HIS A 74 12.59 -4.95 18.14
CA HIS A 74 13.68 -4.81 19.10
C HIS A 74 14.50 -3.53 18.90
N LEU A 75 14.44 -2.90 17.73
CA LEU A 75 15.19 -1.68 17.41
C LEU A 75 14.57 -0.41 18.04
N GLY A 76 13.30 -0.45 18.41
CA GLY A 76 12.55 0.68 18.93
C GLY A 76 11.95 1.58 17.84
N PHE A 77 10.88 2.30 18.19
CA PHE A 77 10.02 3.05 17.27
C PHE A 77 10.78 4.03 16.35
N ARG A 78 11.76 4.77 16.87
CA ARG A 78 12.55 5.74 16.09
C ARG A 78 13.32 5.12 14.93
N LYS A 79 13.85 3.90 15.12
CA LYS A 79 14.58 3.20 14.06
C LYS A 79 13.62 2.64 13.01
N ILE A 80 12.44 2.18 13.44
CA ILE A 80 11.38 1.75 12.53
C ILE A 80 10.95 2.92 11.64
N GLU A 81 10.68 4.09 12.21
CA GLU A 81 10.36 5.32 11.48
C GLU A 81 11.44 5.69 10.45
N ALA A 82 12.72 5.60 10.83
CA ALA A 82 13.83 5.86 9.92
C ALA A 82 13.91 4.84 8.77
N ILE A 83 13.65 3.55 9.04
CA ILE A 83 13.63 2.50 8.01
C ILE A 83 12.48 2.75 7.04
N VAL A 84 11.27 3.00 7.54
CA VAL A 84 10.09 3.32 6.72
C VAL A 84 10.36 4.53 5.84
N SER A 85 10.87 5.62 6.41
CA SER A 85 11.22 6.84 5.65
C SER A 85 12.27 6.55 4.57
N THR A 86 13.29 5.74 4.87
CA THR A 86 14.32 5.35 3.90
C THR A 86 13.73 4.54 2.76
N LEU A 87 12.81 3.60 3.05
CA LEU A 87 12.11 2.82 2.02
C LEU A 87 11.29 3.73 1.10
N ILE A 88 10.52 4.66 1.66
CA ILE A 88 9.71 5.61 0.89
C ILE A 88 10.60 6.49 0.00
N LEU A 89 11.71 7.02 0.52
CA LEU A 89 12.65 7.81 -0.26
C LEU A 89 13.32 6.99 -1.37
N THR A 90 13.62 5.71 -1.11
CA THR A 90 14.16 4.79 -2.12
C THR A 90 13.15 4.57 -3.24
N ILE A 91 11.89 4.32 -2.91
CA ILE A 91 10.80 4.16 -3.89
C ILE A 91 10.65 5.44 -4.72
N LEU A 92 10.61 6.60 -4.07
CA LEU A 92 10.51 7.90 -4.73
C LEU A 92 11.67 8.14 -5.71
N ALA A 93 12.90 7.85 -5.28
CA ALA A 93 14.09 8.01 -6.10
C ALA A 93 14.07 7.09 -7.33
N ILE A 94 13.70 5.81 -7.15
CA ILE A 94 13.64 4.83 -8.24
C ILE A 94 12.56 5.23 -9.25
N PHE A 95 11.33 5.47 -8.82
CA PHE A 95 10.26 5.83 -9.74
C PHE A 95 10.46 7.21 -10.37
N GLY A 96 10.99 8.18 -9.63
CA GLY A 96 11.39 9.48 -10.18
C GLY A 96 12.43 9.34 -11.29
N TYR A 97 13.43 8.48 -11.10
CA TYR A 97 14.45 8.19 -12.09
C TYR A 97 13.86 7.49 -13.33
N LEU A 98 12.98 6.49 -13.15
CA LEU A 98 12.31 5.80 -14.25
C LEU A 98 11.43 6.75 -15.08
N VAL A 99 10.65 7.61 -14.42
CA VAL A 99 9.80 8.62 -15.09
C VAL A 99 10.66 9.64 -15.82
N PHE A 100 11.76 10.11 -15.22
CA PHE A 100 12.69 11.02 -15.89
C PHE A 100 13.25 10.44 -17.19
N LEU A 101 13.61 9.15 -17.17
CA LEU A 101 14.11 8.47 -18.36
C LEU A 101 13.02 8.22 -19.41
N SER A 102 11.80 7.97 -19.02
CA SER A 102 10.67 7.68 -19.93
C SER A 102 10.21 8.90 -20.73
N LYS A 103 10.67 10.12 -20.36
CA LYS A 103 10.36 11.39 -21.04
C LYS A 103 8.86 11.56 -21.35
N PRO A 104 7.97 11.50 -20.34
CA PRO A 104 6.54 11.60 -20.56
C PRO A 104 6.14 12.95 -21.12
N ASP A 105 4.99 13.01 -21.81
CA ASP A 105 4.40 14.28 -22.24
C ASP A 105 3.90 15.10 -21.03
N ILE A 106 4.58 16.19 -20.76
CA ILE A 106 4.26 17.06 -19.62
C ILE A 106 2.86 17.69 -19.78
N GLY A 107 2.44 18.01 -21.00
CA GLY A 107 1.09 18.53 -21.27
C GLY A 107 0.01 17.51 -20.93
N GLY A 108 0.22 16.25 -21.32
CA GLY A 108 -0.64 15.13 -20.99
C GLY A 108 -0.74 14.87 -19.49
N ILE A 109 0.38 15.01 -18.75
CA ILE A 109 0.38 14.86 -17.29
C ILE A 109 -0.57 15.89 -16.65
N PHE A 110 -0.45 17.18 -16.98
CA PHE A 110 -1.31 18.22 -16.41
C PHE A 110 -2.77 18.06 -16.83
N ALA A 111 -3.03 17.65 -18.07
CA ALA A 111 -4.39 17.34 -18.53
C ALA A 111 -5.01 16.18 -17.77
N GLY A 112 -4.20 15.17 -17.38
CA GLY A 112 -4.64 14.01 -16.63
C GLY A 112 -5.06 14.29 -15.19
N PHE A 113 -4.68 15.42 -14.60
CA PHE A 113 -5.18 15.86 -13.29
C PHE A 113 -6.62 16.40 -13.34
N LEU A 114 -7.14 16.68 -14.53
CA LEU A 114 -8.53 17.11 -14.68
C LEU A 114 -9.44 15.88 -14.81
N PRO A 115 -10.55 15.81 -14.05
CA PRO A 115 -11.51 14.71 -14.17
C PRO A 115 -12.05 14.62 -15.60
N GLN A 116 -11.87 13.46 -16.23
CA GLN A 116 -12.36 13.18 -17.56
C GLN A 116 -13.55 12.21 -17.49
N LYS A 117 -14.48 12.31 -18.44
CA LYS A 117 -15.68 11.46 -18.49
C LYS A 117 -15.34 9.99 -18.67
N GLU A 118 -14.23 9.71 -19.33
CA GLU A 118 -13.68 8.38 -19.59
C GLU A 118 -13.37 7.61 -18.31
N VAL A 119 -12.92 8.29 -17.25
CA VAL A 119 -12.64 7.68 -15.93
C VAL A 119 -13.90 7.11 -15.30
N LEU A 120 -15.05 7.75 -15.55
CA LEU A 120 -16.37 7.29 -15.08
C LEU A 120 -16.97 6.20 -15.99
N GLY A 121 -16.26 5.81 -17.05
CA GLY A 121 -16.72 4.82 -18.00
C GLY A 121 -17.88 5.27 -18.89
N ILE A 122 -18.18 6.58 -18.91
CA ILE A 122 -19.29 7.14 -19.67
C ILE A 122 -18.92 7.18 -21.16
N GLY A 123 -19.63 6.39 -21.96
CA GLY A 123 -19.44 6.35 -23.42
C GLY A 123 -18.36 5.41 -23.93
N LEU A 124 -17.72 4.61 -23.07
CA LEU A 124 -16.75 3.59 -23.48
C LEU A 124 -17.36 2.20 -23.58
N PRO A 125 -16.97 1.36 -24.58
CA PRO A 125 -17.42 -0.02 -24.68
C PRO A 125 -17.02 -0.90 -23.48
N LYS A 126 -15.97 -0.51 -22.76
CA LYS A 126 -15.41 -1.17 -21.56
C LYS A 126 -15.49 -0.27 -20.32
N GLY A 127 -16.52 0.54 -20.20
CA GLY A 127 -16.66 1.52 -19.13
C GLY A 127 -16.54 0.95 -17.70
N ASN A 128 -16.99 -0.30 -17.51
CA ASN A 128 -16.89 -0.97 -16.22
C ASN A 128 -15.44 -1.24 -15.79
N GLU A 129 -14.55 -1.54 -16.74
CA GLU A 129 -13.12 -1.77 -16.43
C GLU A 129 -12.45 -0.49 -15.93
N ALA A 130 -12.69 0.66 -16.58
CA ALA A 130 -12.12 1.94 -16.18
C ALA A 130 -12.61 2.35 -14.78
N LEU A 131 -13.89 2.16 -14.47
CA LEU A 131 -14.44 2.43 -13.16
C LEU A 131 -13.87 1.49 -12.10
N THR A 132 -13.73 0.20 -12.39
CA THR A 132 -13.11 -0.79 -11.48
C THR A 132 -11.69 -0.40 -11.13
N LEU A 133 -10.88 -0.01 -12.13
CA LEU A 133 -9.51 0.45 -11.91
C LEU A 133 -9.46 1.74 -11.09
N ALA A 134 -10.36 2.70 -11.37
CA ALA A 134 -10.44 3.95 -10.61
C ALA A 134 -10.79 3.69 -9.14
N LEU A 135 -11.76 2.80 -8.87
CA LEU A 135 -12.10 2.38 -7.51
C LEU A 135 -10.94 1.64 -6.85
N GLY A 136 -10.24 0.78 -7.59
CA GLY A 136 -9.02 0.11 -7.11
C GLY A 136 -7.94 1.11 -6.69
N ILE A 137 -7.69 2.16 -7.47
CA ILE A 137 -6.74 3.22 -7.15
C ILE A 137 -7.17 3.99 -5.89
N ILE A 138 -8.46 4.30 -5.76
CA ILE A 138 -9.00 4.96 -4.57
C ILE A 138 -8.78 4.09 -3.34
N GLY A 139 -9.13 2.80 -3.39
CA GLY A 139 -8.95 1.87 -2.28
C GLY A 139 -7.49 1.66 -1.89
N ALA A 140 -6.59 1.61 -2.88
CA ALA A 140 -5.15 1.51 -2.64
C ALA A 140 -4.56 2.78 -2.02
N THR A 141 -5.16 3.93 -2.24
CA THR A 141 -4.64 5.24 -1.79
C THR A 141 -5.26 5.67 -0.46
N VAL A 142 -6.58 5.58 -0.35
CA VAL A 142 -7.33 6.01 0.84
C VAL A 142 -7.60 4.79 1.72
N MET A 143 -6.60 4.41 2.51
CA MET A 143 -6.71 3.26 3.42
C MET A 143 -7.26 3.69 4.77
N PRO A 144 -8.47 3.23 5.17
CA PRO A 144 -9.10 3.64 6.44
C PRO A 144 -8.22 3.36 7.66
N HIS A 145 -7.53 2.23 7.64
CA HIS A 145 -6.67 1.79 8.75
C HIS A 145 -5.48 2.74 9.00
N ASN A 146 -4.99 3.46 8.01
CA ASN A 146 -3.91 4.43 8.18
C ASN A 146 -4.33 5.60 9.08
N LEU A 147 -5.62 5.98 9.09
CA LEU A 147 -6.14 7.01 9.99
C LEU A 147 -6.02 6.57 11.45
N TYR A 148 -6.28 5.28 11.73
CA TYR A 148 -6.13 4.71 13.08
C TYR A 148 -4.67 4.73 13.51
N LEU A 149 -3.76 4.29 12.64
CA LEU A 149 -2.31 4.30 12.90
C LEU A 149 -1.81 5.71 13.19
N HIS A 150 -2.12 6.67 12.31
CA HIS A 150 -1.66 8.05 12.46
C HIS A 150 -2.18 8.70 13.75
N SER A 151 -3.44 8.43 14.11
CA SER A 151 -4.03 8.93 15.37
C SER A 151 -3.33 8.38 16.62
N SER A 152 -2.85 7.13 16.57
CA SER A 152 -2.11 6.51 17.66
C SER A 152 -0.66 7.02 17.71
N ILE A 153 0.03 7.11 16.58
CA ILE A 153 1.40 7.65 16.51
C ILE A 153 1.44 9.09 17.05
N SER A 154 0.40 9.88 16.80
CA SER A 154 0.33 11.26 17.31
C SER A 154 0.44 11.36 18.83
N GLN A 155 0.12 10.28 19.57
CA GLN A 155 0.20 10.25 21.04
C GLN A 155 1.61 9.97 21.57
N THR A 156 2.53 9.51 20.73
CA THR A 156 3.93 9.25 21.13
C THR A 156 4.73 10.53 21.33
N ARG A 157 4.20 11.68 20.90
CA ARG A 157 4.82 13.00 21.07
C ARG A 157 4.75 13.45 22.52
N LYS A 158 5.85 13.97 23.03
CA LYS A 158 5.88 14.58 24.37
C LYS A 158 5.22 15.96 24.30
N VAL A 159 4.05 16.09 24.94
CA VAL A 159 3.26 17.34 25.00
C VAL A 159 2.98 17.67 26.44
N ASP A 160 3.22 18.93 26.82
CA ASP A 160 2.75 19.42 28.11
C ASP A 160 1.28 19.80 28.01
N TYR A 161 0.43 18.89 28.52
CA TYR A 161 -1.02 19.09 28.47
C TYR A 161 -1.56 20.16 29.46
N LYS A 162 -0.69 20.73 30.27
CA LYS A 162 -1.05 21.85 31.15
C LYS A 162 -0.89 23.19 30.46
N ASP A 163 -0.08 23.23 29.39
CA ASP A 163 0.14 24.42 28.55
C ASP A 163 -0.69 24.36 27.24
N PRO A 164 -1.74 25.19 27.10
CA PRO A 164 -2.52 25.28 25.88
C PRO A 164 -1.68 25.67 24.65
N ALA A 165 -0.60 26.44 24.85
CA ALA A 165 0.28 26.85 23.76
C ALA A 165 1.08 25.66 23.23
N ASP A 166 1.51 24.75 24.11
CA ASP A 166 2.24 23.55 23.70
C ASP A 166 1.32 22.55 22.98
N ILE A 167 0.08 22.39 23.42
CA ILE A 167 -0.94 21.60 22.70
C ILE A 167 -1.15 22.16 21.29
N LYS A 168 -1.33 23.49 21.14
CA LYS A 168 -1.52 24.11 19.83
C LYS A 168 -0.29 23.93 18.93
N ARG A 169 0.90 24.03 19.51
CA ARG A 169 2.17 23.78 18.80
C ARG A 169 2.25 22.33 18.31
N ALA A 170 1.94 21.37 19.17
CA ALA A 170 1.94 19.94 18.83
C ALA A 170 0.94 19.63 17.70
N VAL A 171 -0.28 20.16 17.76
CA VAL A 171 -1.28 20.01 16.69
C VAL A 171 -0.76 20.59 15.38
N ARG A 172 -0.15 21.78 15.41
CA ARG A 172 0.41 22.42 14.21
C ARG A 172 1.53 21.58 13.58
N PHE A 173 2.43 21.04 14.40
CA PHE A 173 3.50 20.15 13.89
C PHE A 173 2.93 18.88 13.29
N MET A 174 1.94 18.24 13.92
CA MET A 174 1.29 17.05 13.37
C MET A 174 0.56 17.33 12.04
N THR A 175 -0.02 18.52 11.89
CA THR A 175 -0.65 18.93 10.63
C THR A 175 0.38 19.06 9.52
N TRP A 176 1.54 19.66 9.81
CA TRP A 176 2.63 19.75 8.83
C TRP A 176 3.22 18.38 8.49
N ASP A 177 3.43 17.53 9.49
CA ASP A 177 3.90 16.16 9.36
C ASP A 177 3.00 15.37 8.38
N SER A 178 1.68 15.35 8.65
CA SER A 178 0.70 14.71 7.77
C SER A 178 0.70 15.28 6.35
N ASN A 179 0.77 16.61 6.20
CA ASN A 179 0.77 17.23 4.88
C ASN A 179 2.00 16.84 4.07
N ILE A 180 3.17 16.77 4.70
CA ILE A 180 4.42 16.35 4.04
C ILE A 180 4.34 14.88 3.63
N GLU A 181 3.91 13.99 4.55
CA GLU A 181 3.78 12.54 4.27
C GLU A 181 2.80 12.27 3.14
N LEU A 182 1.61 12.89 3.18
CA LEU A 182 0.59 12.72 2.14
C LEU A 182 1.01 13.32 0.81
N SER A 183 1.76 14.43 0.82
CA SER A 183 2.31 15.01 -0.41
C SER A 183 3.35 14.09 -1.05
N LEU A 184 4.22 13.46 -0.25
CA LEU A 184 5.17 12.47 -0.75
C LEU A 184 4.46 11.24 -1.32
N ALA A 185 3.44 10.72 -0.63
CA ALA A 185 2.64 9.61 -1.11
C ALA A 185 1.93 9.94 -2.43
N PHE A 186 1.35 11.16 -2.54
CA PHE A 186 0.75 11.65 -3.77
C PHE A 186 1.76 11.69 -4.93
N VAL A 187 2.98 12.18 -4.68
CA VAL A 187 4.03 12.20 -5.71
C VAL A 187 4.40 10.79 -6.15
N VAL A 188 4.61 9.85 -5.23
CA VAL A 188 4.95 8.45 -5.56
C VAL A 188 3.83 7.80 -6.40
N ASN A 189 2.58 7.95 -5.99
CA ASN A 189 1.43 7.39 -6.72
C ASN A 189 1.30 8.01 -8.12
N SER A 190 1.53 9.33 -8.23
CA SER A 190 1.53 10.01 -9.52
C SER A 190 2.66 9.53 -10.44
N LEU A 191 3.87 9.31 -9.90
CA LEU A 191 4.98 8.77 -10.67
C LEU A 191 4.69 7.38 -11.22
N LEU A 192 4.03 6.51 -10.45
CA LEU A 192 3.61 5.19 -10.91
C LEU A 192 2.62 5.26 -12.07
N LEU A 193 1.59 6.12 -11.97
CA LEU A 193 0.61 6.32 -13.04
C LEU A 193 1.26 6.91 -14.30
N ILE A 194 2.14 7.90 -14.14
CA ILE A 194 2.86 8.54 -15.24
C ILE A 194 3.77 7.52 -15.94
N LEU A 195 4.48 6.69 -15.18
CA LEU A 195 5.33 5.64 -15.73
C LEU A 195 4.51 4.63 -16.53
N GLY A 196 3.38 4.18 -15.97
CA GLY A 196 2.45 3.28 -16.66
C GLY A 196 1.93 3.88 -17.96
N ALA A 197 1.50 5.14 -17.94
CA ALA A 197 1.03 5.83 -19.12
C ALA A 197 2.15 6.03 -20.17
N ALA A 198 3.34 6.44 -19.75
CA ALA A 198 4.46 6.73 -20.65
C ALA A 198 5.00 5.50 -21.37
N LEU A 199 4.96 4.31 -20.71
CA LEU A 199 5.52 3.08 -21.28
C LEU A 199 4.48 2.22 -22.00
N PHE A 200 3.21 2.27 -21.60
CA PHE A 200 2.23 1.27 -22.03
C PHE A 200 1.04 1.84 -22.78
N PHE A 201 0.79 3.15 -22.72
CA PHE A 201 -0.34 3.74 -23.43
C PHE A 201 -0.19 3.57 -24.95
N GLY A 202 -1.21 3.00 -25.57
CA GLY A 202 -1.22 2.75 -27.03
C GLY A 202 -0.55 1.46 -27.50
N HIS A 203 0.12 0.71 -26.62
CA HIS A 203 0.58 -0.63 -26.90
C HIS A 203 -0.57 -1.60 -26.54
N GLY A 204 -1.30 -2.07 -27.58
CA GLY A 204 -2.61 -2.75 -27.46
C GLY A 204 -2.63 -4.10 -26.74
N ASP A 205 -1.54 -4.53 -26.12
CA ASP A 205 -1.47 -5.77 -25.40
C ASP A 205 -1.65 -5.54 -23.90
N LYS A 206 -2.29 -6.48 -23.26
CA LYS A 206 -2.72 -6.55 -21.87
C LYS A 206 -1.55 -6.41 -20.88
N ILE A 207 -1.03 -5.21 -20.72
CA ILE A 207 0.01 -4.90 -19.75
C ILE A 207 -0.71 -4.46 -18.47
N GLY A 208 -1.27 -5.41 -17.74
CA GLY A 208 -1.90 -5.19 -16.45
C GLY A 208 -1.13 -5.78 -15.29
N ALA A 209 -0.13 -6.62 -15.58
CA ALA A 209 0.62 -7.37 -14.59
C ALA A 209 1.95 -6.71 -14.25
N PHE A 210 2.42 -6.87 -13.00
CA PHE A 210 3.75 -6.42 -12.58
C PHE A 210 4.88 -7.07 -13.39
N SER A 211 4.74 -8.35 -13.73
CA SER A 211 5.66 -9.07 -14.60
C SER A 211 5.71 -8.50 -16.01
N SER A 212 4.56 -8.10 -16.55
CA SER A 212 4.48 -7.44 -17.84
C SER A 212 5.21 -6.09 -17.82
N MET A 213 5.07 -5.30 -16.75
CA MET A 213 5.81 -4.06 -16.57
C MET A 213 7.32 -4.30 -16.44
N TYR A 214 7.72 -5.31 -15.68
CA TYR A 214 9.12 -5.71 -15.57
C TYR A 214 9.70 -6.14 -16.90
N ASN A 215 8.98 -6.96 -17.68
CA ASN A 215 9.43 -7.41 -18.99
C ASN A 215 9.45 -6.28 -20.03
N ALA A 216 8.48 -5.36 -19.96
CA ALA A 216 8.46 -4.19 -20.83
C ALA A 216 9.66 -3.26 -20.61
N LEU A 217 10.16 -3.16 -19.38
CA LEU A 217 11.41 -2.44 -19.09
C LEU A 217 12.66 -3.16 -19.65
N LYS A 218 12.56 -4.43 -20.08
CA LYS A 218 13.60 -5.15 -20.80
C LYS A 218 13.49 -5.00 -22.32
N ASP A 219 12.28 -4.74 -22.84
CA ASP A 219 12.00 -4.74 -24.25
C ASP A 219 12.34 -3.38 -24.87
N ASN A 220 13.31 -3.37 -25.79
CA ASN A 220 13.70 -2.18 -26.54
C ASN A 220 12.56 -1.60 -27.40
N HIS A 221 11.56 -2.41 -27.78
CA HIS A 221 10.41 -1.93 -28.54
C HIS A 221 9.42 -1.15 -27.70
N ILE A 222 9.33 -1.45 -26.40
CA ILE A 222 8.41 -0.80 -25.45
C ILE A 222 9.13 0.31 -24.70
N ALA A 223 10.24 -0.03 -24.01
CA ALA A 223 10.99 0.93 -23.21
C ALA A 223 11.98 1.78 -24.02
N GLY A 224 12.18 1.44 -25.31
CA GLY A 224 13.08 2.19 -26.19
C GLY A 224 14.52 2.24 -25.66
N ALA A 225 15.12 3.44 -25.69
CA ALA A 225 16.49 3.67 -25.26
C ALA A 225 16.73 3.45 -23.73
N ILE A 226 15.67 3.31 -22.94
CA ILE A 226 15.78 3.08 -21.49
C ILE A 226 15.72 1.61 -21.11
N ALA A 227 15.46 0.70 -22.05
CA ALA A 227 15.43 -0.73 -21.78
C ALA A 227 16.76 -1.20 -21.17
N SER A 228 16.70 -1.73 -19.96
CA SER A 228 17.88 -2.17 -19.23
C SER A 228 17.53 -3.18 -18.14
N PRO A 229 18.32 -4.28 -18.01
CA PRO A 229 18.18 -5.20 -16.87
C PRO A 229 18.33 -4.49 -15.52
N PHE A 230 19.12 -3.42 -15.46
CA PHE A 230 19.30 -2.62 -14.25
C PHE A 230 18.00 -1.94 -13.83
N LEU A 231 17.24 -1.36 -14.78
CA LEU A 231 15.95 -0.71 -14.48
C LEU A 231 14.89 -1.72 -14.05
N CYS A 232 14.88 -2.91 -14.64
CA CYS A 232 14.01 -4.00 -14.17
C CYS A 232 14.29 -4.38 -12.73
N THR A 233 15.57 -4.50 -12.36
CA THR A 233 15.98 -4.81 -10.99
C THR A 233 15.57 -3.69 -10.03
N LEU A 234 15.76 -2.43 -10.42
CA LEU A 234 15.32 -1.28 -9.61
C LEU A 234 13.80 -1.29 -9.40
N PHE A 235 13.03 -1.59 -10.43
CA PHE A 235 11.57 -1.70 -10.31
C PHE A 235 11.17 -2.79 -9.32
N ALA A 236 11.76 -3.98 -9.42
CA ALA A 236 11.46 -5.08 -8.51
C ALA A 236 11.90 -4.79 -7.06
N ILE A 237 13.04 -4.08 -6.87
CA ILE A 237 13.46 -3.61 -5.54
C ILE A 237 12.47 -2.60 -4.98
N ALA A 238 11.98 -1.65 -5.78
CA ALA A 238 10.99 -0.68 -5.35
C ALA A 238 9.67 -1.37 -4.95
N LEU A 239 9.24 -2.37 -5.71
CA LEU A 239 8.04 -3.16 -5.39
C LEU A 239 8.22 -3.93 -4.07
N LEU A 240 9.36 -4.57 -3.85
CA LEU A 240 9.67 -5.26 -2.60
C LEU A 240 9.74 -4.28 -1.41
N ALA A 241 10.39 -3.13 -1.58
CA ALA A 241 10.47 -2.09 -0.56
C ALA A 241 9.08 -1.56 -0.18
N SER A 242 8.18 -1.38 -1.17
CA SER A 242 6.80 -1.00 -0.95
C SER A 242 6.04 -2.04 -0.12
N GLY A 243 6.15 -3.31 -0.48
CA GLY A 243 5.54 -4.41 0.28
C GLY A 243 6.03 -4.48 1.72
N GLN A 244 7.33 -4.34 1.95
CA GLN A 244 7.89 -4.34 3.31
C GLN A 244 7.45 -3.14 4.14
N ASN A 245 7.34 -1.95 3.52
CA ASN A 245 6.82 -0.76 4.19
C ASN A 245 5.38 -0.96 4.65
N SER A 246 4.53 -1.45 3.77
CA SER A 246 3.12 -1.76 4.05
C SER A 246 2.99 -2.83 5.15
N THR A 247 3.82 -3.87 5.11
CA THR A 247 3.88 -4.92 6.14
C THR A 247 4.09 -4.35 7.55
N ILE A 248 5.02 -3.40 7.70
CA ILE A 248 5.33 -2.78 8.99
C ILE A 248 4.13 -1.96 9.48
N THR A 249 3.60 -1.10 8.63
CA THR A 249 2.50 -0.20 8.99
C THR A 249 1.18 -0.95 9.23
N GLY A 250 0.86 -1.95 8.42
CA GLY A 250 -0.33 -2.80 8.56
C GLY A 250 -0.35 -3.56 9.88
N THR A 251 0.81 -4.12 10.29
CA THR A 251 0.92 -4.84 11.57
C THR A 251 0.69 -3.92 12.77
N LEU A 252 1.30 -2.73 12.76
CA LEU A 252 1.10 -1.74 13.83
C LEU A 252 -0.36 -1.31 13.91
N THR A 253 -1.00 -1.13 12.75
CA THR A 253 -2.42 -0.76 12.69
C THR A 253 -3.32 -1.85 13.25
N GLY A 254 -3.11 -3.11 12.86
CA GLY A 254 -3.90 -4.24 13.36
C GLY A 254 -3.88 -4.34 14.88
N GLN A 255 -2.73 -4.09 15.51
CA GLN A 255 -2.64 -4.05 16.96
C GLN A 255 -3.46 -2.89 17.55
N ILE A 256 -3.33 -1.68 17.00
CA ILE A 256 -4.05 -0.47 17.48
C ILE A 256 -5.56 -0.67 17.37
N VAL A 257 -6.02 -1.23 16.25
CA VAL A 257 -7.45 -1.51 16.01
C VAL A 257 -7.96 -2.54 17.02
N MET A 258 -7.24 -3.63 17.20
CA MET A 258 -7.64 -4.70 18.12
C MET A 258 -7.66 -4.20 19.59
N GLU A 259 -6.64 -3.47 20.03
CA GLU A 259 -6.57 -2.91 21.38
C GLU A 259 -7.66 -1.83 21.59
N GLY A 260 -7.91 -1.00 20.60
CA GLY A 260 -8.88 0.09 20.68
C GLY A 260 -10.33 -0.40 20.70
N PHE A 261 -10.71 -1.30 19.79
CA PHE A 261 -12.09 -1.78 19.68
C PHE A 261 -12.43 -2.90 20.67
N LEU A 262 -11.55 -3.90 20.83
CA LEU A 262 -11.84 -5.09 21.62
C LEU A 262 -11.26 -5.04 23.04
N ARG A 263 -10.31 -4.11 23.32
CA ARG A 263 -9.53 -4.04 24.56
C ARG A 263 -8.76 -5.33 24.83
N PHE A 264 -8.44 -6.08 23.79
CA PHE A 264 -7.72 -7.34 23.86
C PHE A 264 -6.29 -7.12 23.33
N ARG A 265 -5.31 -7.58 24.10
CA ARG A 265 -3.89 -7.42 23.76
C ARG A 265 -3.32 -8.76 23.37
N LEU A 266 -3.02 -8.91 22.09
CA LEU A 266 -2.20 -10.00 21.57
C LEU A 266 -0.78 -9.51 21.29
N PRO A 267 0.23 -10.39 21.41
CA PRO A 267 1.57 -10.07 20.91
C PRO A 267 1.50 -9.74 19.41
N GLN A 268 2.22 -8.70 18.97
CA GLN A 268 2.18 -8.22 17.57
C GLN A 268 2.48 -9.32 16.56
N TRP A 269 3.43 -10.20 16.87
CA TRP A 269 3.78 -11.31 15.98
C TRP A 269 2.64 -12.32 15.79
N VAL A 270 1.80 -12.55 16.83
CA VAL A 270 0.62 -13.42 16.71
C VAL A 270 -0.42 -12.80 15.78
N VAL A 271 -0.73 -11.51 15.97
CA VAL A 271 -1.65 -10.80 15.10
C VAL A 271 -1.17 -10.89 13.65
N ARG A 272 0.10 -10.57 13.42
CA ARG A 272 0.70 -10.60 12.09
C ARG A 272 0.68 -12.00 11.47
N LEU A 273 1.05 -13.02 12.22
CA LEU A 273 1.03 -14.39 11.73
C LEU A 273 -0.39 -14.83 11.33
N MET A 274 -1.39 -14.50 12.15
CA MET A 274 -2.79 -14.83 11.87
C MET A 274 -3.29 -14.12 10.62
N THR A 275 -3.10 -12.82 10.51
CA THR A 275 -3.55 -12.05 9.32
C THR A 275 -2.83 -12.54 8.06
N ARG A 276 -1.53 -12.83 8.16
CA ARG A 276 -0.74 -13.35 7.03
C ARG A 276 -1.21 -14.73 6.57
N ILE A 277 -1.49 -15.65 7.49
CA ILE A 277 -2.03 -16.96 7.14
C ILE A 277 -3.39 -16.82 6.45
N ILE A 278 -4.27 -15.96 6.98
CA ILE A 278 -5.60 -15.73 6.40
C ILE A 278 -5.48 -15.11 5.00
N ALA A 279 -4.59 -14.14 4.82
CA ALA A 279 -4.35 -13.51 3.53
C ALA A 279 -3.75 -14.47 2.48
N LEU A 280 -2.94 -15.42 2.92
CA LEU A 280 -2.35 -16.45 2.04
C LEU A 280 -3.36 -17.46 1.53
N LEU A 281 -4.42 -17.78 2.28
CA LEU A 281 -5.39 -18.78 1.88
C LEU A 281 -6.00 -18.54 0.51
N PRO A 282 -6.59 -17.36 0.19
CA PRO A 282 -7.13 -17.10 -1.14
C PRO A 282 -6.06 -17.12 -2.22
N VAL A 283 -4.85 -16.63 -1.93
CA VAL A 283 -3.73 -16.61 -2.88
C VAL A 283 -3.28 -18.04 -3.23
N ILE A 284 -3.13 -18.91 -2.22
CA ILE A 284 -2.77 -20.31 -2.42
C ILE A 284 -3.87 -21.05 -3.18
N ILE A 285 -5.14 -20.84 -2.83
CA ILE A 285 -6.28 -21.45 -3.53
C ILE A 285 -6.26 -21.07 -5.00
N VAL A 286 -6.09 -19.79 -5.30
CA VAL A 286 -6.00 -19.29 -6.68
C VAL A 286 -4.79 -19.89 -7.40
N ALA A 287 -3.62 -19.91 -6.77
CA ALA A 287 -2.41 -20.47 -7.36
C ALA A 287 -2.53 -21.99 -7.64
N ILE A 288 -3.23 -22.74 -6.79
CA ILE A 288 -3.48 -24.18 -7.01
C ILE A 288 -4.50 -24.42 -8.12
N LEU A 289 -5.58 -23.63 -8.18
CA LEU A 289 -6.67 -23.82 -9.13
C LEU A 289 -6.31 -23.34 -10.55
N PHE A 290 -5.56 -22.26 -10.64
CA PHE A 290 -5.25 -21.59 -11.92
C PHE A 290 -3.78 -21.72 -12.33
N GLY A 291 -2.94 -22.36 -11.51
CA GLY A 291 -1.51 -22.52 -11.76
C GLY A 291 -0.76 -21.19 -11.70
N ASP A 292 0.34 -21.11 -12.46
CA ASP A 292 1.20 -19.90 -12.52
C ASP A 292 0.60 -18.78 -13.43
N GLN A 293 -0.73 -18.69 -13.50
CA GLN A 293 -1.38 -17.62 -14.28
C GLN A 293 -1.35 -16.31 -13.46
N GLU A 294 -0.30 -15.53 -13.62
CA GLU A 294 -0.08 -14.27 -12.91
C GLU A 294 -1.26 -13.30 -13.02
N HIS A 295 -1.93 -13.24 -14.18
CA HIS A 295 -3.06 -12.34 -14.40
C HIS A 295 -4.23 -12.57 -13.42
N VAL A 296 -4.43 -13.79 -12.92
CA VAL A 296 -5.49 -14.09 -11.95
C VAL A 296 -5.13 -13.52 -10.57
N LEU A 297 -3.84 -13.53 -10.22
CA LEU A 297 -3.35 -12.92 -8.98
C LEU A 297 -3.42 -11.38 -9.05
N ASP A 298 -3.15 -10.80 -10.23
CA ASP A 298 -3.31 -9.36 -10.44
C ASP A 298 -4.77 -8.94 -10.34
N ASP A 299 -5.70 -9.71 -10.92
CA ASP A 299 -7.14 -9.49 -10.77
C ASP A 299 -7.56 -9.57 -9.30
N LEU A 300 -7.09 -10.57 -8.56
CA LEU A 300 -7.34 -10.70 -7.13
C LEU A 300 -6.83 -9.48 -6.35
N LEU A 301 -5.66 -8.99 -6.70
CA LEU A 301 -5.08 -7.77 -6.13
C LEU A 301 -5.98 -6.56 -6.41
N VAL A 302 -6.40 -6.35 -7.66
CA VAL A 302 -7.28 -5.23 -8.04
C VAL A 302 -8.61 -5.31 -7.28
N TYR A 303 -9.26 -6.48 -7.24
CA TYR A 303 -10.53 -6.66 -6.52
C TYR A 303 -10.39 -6.43 -5.02
N SER A 304 -9.25 -6.81 -4.41
CA SER A 304 -8.99 -6.50 -3.00
C SER A 304 -8.96 -4.99 -2.74
N GLN A 305 -8.39 -4.21 -3.67
CA GLN A 305 -8.35 -2.74 -3.57
C GLN A 305 -9.73 -2.10 -3.85
N VAL A 306 -10.51 -2.66 -4.77
CA VAL A 306 -11.91 -2.23 -4.98
C VAL A 306 -12.73 -2.46 -3.71
N PHE A 307 -12.54 -3.60 -3.04
CA PHE A 307 -13.16 -3.85 -1.73
C PHE A 307 -12.76 -2.79 -0.70
N LEU A 308 -11.47 -2.45 -0.64
CA LEU A 308 -10.96 -1.38 0.24
C LEU A 308 -11.60 -0.02 -0.03
N SER A 309 -11.97 0.28 -1.28
CA SER A 309 -12.63 1.54 -1.63
C SER A 309 -14.04 1.67 -1.06
N ALA A 310 -14.67 0.55 -0.69
CA ALA A 310 -16.00 0.50 -0.10
C ALA A 310 -16.00 0.44 1.44
N ALA A 311 -14.83 0.20 2.06
CA ALA A 311 -14.66 0.08 3.51
C ALA A 311 -14.44 1.44 4.17
#